data_164b43a45e824dc00fd753334c8d072e
#
_entry.id   164b43a45e824dc00fd753334c8d072e
#
_cell.length_a   1.000
_cell.length_b   1.000
_cell.length_c   1.000
_cell.angle_alpha   90.00
_cell.angle_beta   90.00
_cell.angle_gamma   90.00
#
_symmetry.space_group_name_H-M   'P 1'
#
loop_
_entity.id
_entity.type
_entity.pdbx_description
1 polymer ?
#
loop_
_entity_poly.entity_id
_entity_poly.type
_entity_poly.pdbx_seq_one_letter_code
_entity_poly.pdbx_strand_id
1 'polypeptide(L)'
;MFVFFVVVMTIGWAFSRVYGNPGILVIAILFSVVMSLASYWWSDKIVIATTGARPLPESAAPEVHNIIENLAITSGLPKPKIYIVDSPQPNAFATGRNAEHAVVAVTTGILRLMNRTELEGVLAHELSHIGN
;
A
#
# COMPACT_ATOMS: atom_id res chain seq x y z
N MET A 1 -4.71 -12.28 3.15
CA MET A 1 -4.57 -13.09 1.93
C MET A 1 -4.72 -14.58 2.17
N PHE A 2 -4.06 -15.12 3.19
CA PHE A 2 -4.18 -16.55 3.53
C PHE A 2 -5.63 -16.95 3.85
N VAL A 3 -6.34 -16.16 4.65
CA VAL A 3 -7.74 -16.43 5.03
C VAL A 3 -8.63 -16.45 3.78
N PHE A 4 -8.44 -15.49 2.88
CA PHE A 4 -9.19 -15.43 1.61
C PHE A 4 -8.96 -16.70 0.78
N PHE A 5 -7.70 -17.12 0.67
CA PHE A 5 -7.33 -18.34 -0.07
C PHE A 5 -8.01 -19.58 0.52
N VAL A 6 -7.99 -19.72 1.86
CA VAL A 6 -8.64 -20.84 2.55
C VAL A 6 -10.14 -20.84 2.31
N VAL A 7 -10.79 -19.68 2.39
CA VAL A 7 -12.23 -19.55 2.16
C VAL A 7 -12.60 -19.98 0.74
N VAL A 8 -11.87 -19.51 -0.26
CA VAL A 8 -12.12 -19.85 -1.66
C VAL A 8 -11.92 -21.36 -1.89
N MET A 9 -10.87 -21.94 -1.32
CA MET A 9 -10.60 -23.37 -1.41
C MET A 9 -11.73 -24.20 -0.80
N THR A 10 -12.22 -23.78 0.38
CA THR A 10 -13.31 -24.48 1.07
C THR A 10 -14.61 -24.44 0.26
N ILE A 11 -14.94 -23.26 -0.28
CA ILE A 11 -16.13 -23.11 -1.13
C ILE A 11 -16.01 -23.96 -2.38
N GLY A 12 -14.85 -23.94 -3.06
CA GLY A 12 -14.63 -24.73 -4.26
C GLY A 12 -14.73 -26.21 -3.98
N TRP A 13 -14.18 -26.69 -2.85
CA TRP A 13 -14.28 -28.07 -2.44
C TRP A 13 -15.74 -28.49 -2.18
N ALA A 14 -16.50 -27.64 -1.47
CA ALA A 14 -17.92 -27.91 -1.19
C ALA A 14 -18.73 -28.01 -2.47
N PHE A 15 -18.53 -27.07 -3.40
CA PHE A 15 -19.22 -27.11 -4.69
C PHE A 15 -18.82 -28.34 -5.52
N SER A 16 -17.55 -28.70 -5.52
CA SER A 16 -17.05 -29.88 -6.20
C SER A 16 -17.74 -31.17 -5.70
N ARG A 17 -17.93 -31.26 -4.40
CA ARG A 17 -18.63 -32.44 -3.81
C ARG A 17 -20.11 -32.45 -4.16
N VAL A 18 -20.77 -31.32 -4.14
CA VAL A 18 -22.20 -31.22 -4.46
C VAL A 18 -22.45 -31.58 -5.93
N TYR A 19 -21.64 -31.04 -6.83
CA TYR A 19 -21.81 -31.28 -8.27
C TYR A 19 -21.03 -32.48 -8.81
N GLY A 20 -20.17 -33.04 -7.98
CA GLY A 20 -19.35 -34.19 -8.40
C GLY A 20 -18.35 -33.89 -9.50
N ASN A 21 -18.00 -32.62 -9.69
CA ASN A 21 -17.09 -32.19 -10.74
C ASN A 21 -15.80 -31.61 -10.17
N PRO A 22 -14.67 -32.30 -10.21
CA PRO A 22 -13.39 -31.82 -9.70
C PRO A 22 -12.86 -30.59 -10.46
N GLY A 23 -13.32 -30.35 -11.68
CA GLY A 23 -12.95 -29.15 -12.45
C GLY A 23 -13.35 -27.85 -11.78
N ILE A 24 -14.43 -27.83 -11.01
CA ILE A 24 -14.88 -26.65 -10.25
C ILE A 24 -13.83 -26.26 -9.22
N LEU A 25 -13.26 -27.23 -8.51
CA LEU A 25 -12.21 -26.99 -7.53
C LEU A 25 -10.95 -26.38 -8.18
N VAL A 26 -10.55 -26.92 -9.32
CA VAL A 26 -9.38 -26.43 -10.07
C VAL A 26 -9.61 -24.98 -10.51
N ILE A 27 -10.79 -24.68 -11.04
CA ILE A 27 -11.14 -23.32 -11.48
C ILE A 27 -11.11 -22.35 -10.28
N ALA A 28 -11.64 -22.76 -9.12
CA ALA A 28 -11.63 -21.93 -7.91
C ALA A 28 -10.21 -21.64 -7.44
N ILE A 29 -9.32 -22.61 -7.46
CA ILE A 29 -7.91 -22.44 -7.09
C ILE A 29 -7.22 -21.47 -8.04
N LEU A 30 -7.38 -21.65 -9.35
CA LEU A 30 -6.77 -20.79 -10.36
C LEU A 30 -7.25 -19.34 -10.22
N PHE A 31 -8.55 -19.16 -10.04
CA PHE A 31 -9.13 -17.83 -9.85
C PHE A 31 -8.56 -17.14 -8.60
N SER A 32 -8.46 -17.88 -7.49
CA SER A 32 -7.90 -17.36 -6.23
C SER A 32 -6.45 -16.92 -6.40
N VAL A 33 -5.62 -17.73 -7.06
CA VAL A 33 -4.21 -17.42 -7.31
C VAL A 33 -4.08 -16.17 -8.18
N VAL A 34 -4.86 -16.09 -9.26
CA VAL A 34 -4.82 -14.92 -10.16
C VAL A 34 -5.22 -13.65 -9.44
N MET A 35 -6.30 -13.68 -8.64
CA MET A 35 -6.76 -12.52 -7.89
C MET A 35 -5.76 -12.10 -6.83
N SER A 36 -5.12 -13.05 -6.15
CA SER A 36 -4.10 -12.76 -5.15
C SER A 36 -2.87 -12.09 -5.77
N LEU A 37 -2.41 -12.58 -6.89
CA LEU A 37 -1.28 -12.01 -7.61
C LEU A 37 -1.59 -10.61 -8.13
N ALA A 38 -2.78 -10.41 -8.70
CA ALA A 38 -3.20 -9.11 -9.19
C ALA A 38 -3.28 -8.09 -8.06
N SER A 39 -3.84 -8.48 -6.92
CA SER A 39 -3.92 -7.61 -5.74
C SER A 39 -2.53 -7.24 -5.22
N TYR A 40 -1.62 -8.20 -5.15
CA TYR A 40 -0.25 -7.97 -4.69
C TYR A 40 0.49 -6.99 -5.59
N TRP A 41 0.40 -7.16 -6.93
CA TRP A 41 1.16 -6.35 -7.89
C TRP A 41 0.58 -4.95 -8.09
N TRP A 42 -0.73 -4.76 -7.86
CA TRP A 42 -1.41 -3.50 -8.15
C TRP A 42 -1.95 -2.78 -6.91
N SER A 43 -1.57 -3.22 -5.71
CA SER A 43 -2.07 -2.62 -4.47
C SER A 43 -1.76 -1.13 -4.35
N ASP A 44 -0.55 -0.72 -4.72
CA ASP A 44 -0.13 0.68 -4.71
C ASP A 44 -0.95 1.53 -5.69
N LYS A 45 -1.19 1.01 -6.91
CA LYS A 45 -1.98 1.71 -7.93
C LYS A 45 -3.44 1.84 -7.52
N ILE A 46 -3.99 0.82 -6.88
CA ILE A 46 -5.37 0.83 -6.38
C ILE A 46 -5.54 1.91 -5.31
N VAL A 47 -4.63 1.99 -4.35
CA VAL A 47 -4.67 2.99 -3.30
C VAL A 47 -4.57 4.40 -3.88
N ILE A 48 -3.65 4.63 -4.81
CA ILE A 48 -3.49 5.93 -5.46
C ILE A 48 -4.76 6.32 -6.22
N ALA A 49 -5.34 5.41 -6.98
CA ALA A 49 -6.56 5.67 -7.76
C ALA A 49 -7.75 5.96 -6.84
N THR A 50 -7.88 5.22 -5.73
CA THR A 50 -8.99 5.36 -4.79
C THR A 50 -8.95 6.68 -4.02
N THR A 51 -7.75 7.11 -3.62
CA THR A 51 -7.58 8.32 -2.79
C THR A 51 -7.43 9.59 -3.62
N GLY A 52 -7.24 9.49 -4.93
CA GLY A 52 -6.97 10.64 -5.78
C GLY A 52 -5.58 11.23 -5.59
N ALA A 53 -4.66 10.43 -5.05
CA ALA A 53 -3.29 10.87 -4.83
C ALA A 53 -2.58 11.16 -6.15
N ARG A 54 -1.74 12.18 -6.14
CA ARG A 54 -0.93 12.59 -7.30
C ARG A 54 0.53 12.69 -6.87
N PRO A 55 1.50 12.51 -7.81
CA PRO A 55 2.89 12.66 -7.46
C PRO A 55 3.19 14.04 -6.87
N LEU A 56 3.97 14.07 -5.79
CA LEU A 56 4.42 15.32 -5.18
C LEU A 56 5.81 15.65 -5.72
N PRO A 57 5.96 16.70 -6.56
CA PRO A 57 7.26 17.07 -7.07
C PRO A 57 8.18 17.58 -5.96
N GLU A 58 9.47 17.27 -6.07
CA GLU A 58 10.47 17.75 -5.12
C GLU A 58 10.52 19.28 -5.07
N SER A 59 10.33 19.94 -6.22
CA SER A 59 10.30 21.39 -6.32
C SER A 59 9.13 22.03 -5.58
N ALA A 60 8.01 21.30 -5.43
CA ALA A 60 6.82 21.81 -4.75
C ALA A 60 6.93 21.68 -3.22
N ALA A 61 7.63 20.65 -2.73
CA ALA A 61 7.75 20.40 -1.29
C ALA A 61 9.12 19.77 -0.96
N PRO A 62 10.22 20.53 -1.12
CA PRO A 62 11.56 19.98 -0.89
C PRO A 62 11.75 19.52 0.56
N GLU A 63 11.10 20.14 1.53
CA GLU A 63 11.19 19.76 2.94
C GLU A 63 10.65 18.35 3.17
N VAL A 64 9.48 18.02 2.59
CA VAL A 64 8.89 16.68 2.71
C VAL A 64 9.80 15.63 2.10
N HIS A 65 10.33 15.90 0.91
CA HIS A 65 11.25 14.98 0.24
C HIS A 65 12.52 14.76 1.07
N ASN A 66 13.07 15.83 1.66
CA ASN A 66 14.26 15.72 2.51
C ASN A 66 14.02 14.87 3.75
N ILE A 67 12.88 15.06 4.40
CA ILE A 67 12.51 14.28 5.59
C ILE A 67 12.44 12.79 5.23
N ILE A 68 11.70 12.46 4.18
CA ILE A 68 11.50 11.07 3.78
C ILE A 68 12.82 10.44 3.31
N GLU A 69 13.62 11.16 2.54
CA GLU A 69 14.91 10.69 2.07
C GLU A 69 15.85 10.38 3.24
N ASN A 70 15.93 11.29 4.22
CA ASN A 70 16.77 11.10 5.40
C ASN A 70 16.31 9.91 6.24
N LEU A 71 15.01 9.74 6.41
CA LEU A 71 14.44 8.61 7.15
C LEU A 71 14.71 7.29 6.41
N ALA A 72 14.61 7.28 5.10
CA ALA A 72 14.88 6.10 4.29
C ALA A 72 16.36 5.70 4.40
N ILE A 73 17.27 6.66 4.30
CA ILE A 73 18.73 6.41 4.44
C ILE A 73 19.03 5.85 5.83
N THR A 74 18.49 6.46 6.86
CA THR A 74 18.71 6.04 8.26
C THR A 74 18.19 4.63 8.51
N SER A 75 17.07 4.26 7.88
CA SER A 75 16.45 2.95 8.06
C SER A 75 17.00 1.89 7.10
N GLY A 76 17.87 2.26 6.18
CA GLY A 76 18.43 1.35 5.18
C GLY A 76 17.42 0.95 4.10
N LEU A 77 16.41 1.78 3.86
CA LEU A 77 15.38 1.53 2.87
C LEU A 77 15.60 2.37 1.61
N PRO A 78 15.16 1.87 0.43
CA PRO A 78 15.12 2.70 -0.76
C PRO A 78 14.15 3.87 -0.57
N LYS A 79 14.42 5.00 -1.22
CA LYS A 79 13.52 6.16 -1.15
C LYS A 79 12.17 5.79 -1.76
N PRO A 80 11.07 5.89 -1.01
CA PRO A 80 9.74 5.62 -1.55
C PRO A 80 9.28 6.72 -2.50
N LYS A 81 8.31 6.39 -3.34
CA LYS A 81 7.61 7.41 -4.14
C LYS A 81 6.72 8.23 -3.19
N ILE A 82 6.65 9.52 -3.44
CA ILE A 82 5.93 10.45 -2.58
C ILE A 82 4.75 11.02 -3.35
N TYR A 83 3.56 10.89 -2.77
CA TYR A 83 2.31 11.38 -3.34
C TYR A 83 1.62 12.34 -2.37
N ILE A 84 0.78 13.19 -2.92
CA ILE A 84 -0.03 14.13 -2.13
C ILE A 84 -1.51 13.89 -2.41
N VAL A 85 -2.30 13.91 -1.35
CA VAL A 85 -3.76 13.83 -1.42
C VAL A 85 -4.33 15.20 -1.03
N ASP A 86 -5.19 15.73 -1.86
CA ASP A 86 -5.81 17.04 -1.62
C ASP A 86 -6.98 16.86 -0.65
N SER A 87 -6.68 16.96 0.64
CA SER A 87 -7.65 16.75 1.72
C SER A 87 -7.33 17.66 2.89
N PRO A 88 -8.34 18.30 3.52
CA PRO A 88 -8.13 19.14 4.70
C PRO A 88 -7.85 18.33 5.97
N GLN A 89 -8.13 17.04 5.98
CA GLN A 89 -7.88 16.19 7.13
C GLN A 89 -6.40 15.82 7.21
N PRO A 90 -5.75 15.96 8.39
CA PRO A 90 -4.35 15.59 8.53
C PRO A 90 -4.21 14.08 8.51
N ASN A 91 -3.49 13.56 7.54
CA ASN A 91 -3.24 12.14 7.41
C ASN A 91 -1.97 11.88 6.61
N ALA A 92 -1.33 10.76 6.89
CA ALA A 92 -0.21 10.24 6.11
C ALA A 92 -0.26 8.73 6.18
N PHE A 93 0.08 8.06 5.09
CA PHE A 93 0.12 6.61 5.07
C PHE A 93 1.20 6.12 4.12
N ALA A 94 1.71 4.92 4.41
CA ALA A 94 2.67 4.23 3.57
C ALA A 94 2.06 2.92 3.09
N THR A 95 2.29 2.59 1.84
CA THR A 95 1.80 1.37 1.23
C THR A 95 2.80 0.86 0.20
N GLY A 96 2.62 -0.36 -0.25
CA GLY A 96 3.47 -0.99 -1.23
C GLY A 96 3.64 -2.46 -0.94
N ARG A 97 3.95 -3.24 -1.99
CA ARG A 97 4.13 -4.68 -1.85
C ARG A 97 5.44 -5.07 -1.16
N ASN A 98 6.43 -4.18 -1.22
CA ASN A 98 7.73 -4.35 -0.55
C ASN A 98 8.42 -3.00 -0.43
N ALA A 99 9.59 -2.96 0.20
CA ALA A 99 10.35 -1.73 0.42
C ALA A 99 10.76 -1.05 -0.90
N GLU A 100 11.04 -1.82 -1.95
CA GLU A 100 11.47 -1.28 -3.24
C GLU A 100 10.33 -0.62 -4.01
N HIS A 101 9.10 -0.98 -3.71
CA HIS A 101 7.90 -0.46 -4.37
C HIS A 101 7.01 0.31 -3.40
N ALA A 102 7.61 0.86 -2.35
CA ALA A 102 6.88 1.61 -1.34
C ALA A 102 6.44 2.98 -1.86
N VAL A 103 5.28 3.40 -1.40
CA VAL A 103 4.70 4.70 -1.69
C VAL A 103 4.29 5.33 -0.37
N VAL A 104 4.65 6.60 -0.18
CA VAL A 104 4.21 7.39 0.96
C VAL A 104 3.28 8.48 0.44
N ALA A 105 2.10 8.58 1.03
CA ALA A 105 1.14 9.63 0.68
C ALA A 105 0.87 10.51 1.89
N VAL A 106 0.85 11.81 1.66
CA VAL A 106 0.55 12.81 2.69
C VAL A 106 -0.58 13.69 2.20
N THR A 107 -1.41 14.17 3.13
CA THR A 107 -2.49 15.09 2.79
C THR A 107 -2.01 16.54 2.87
N THR A 108 -2.69 17.42 2.14
CA THR A 108 -2.44 18.86 2.26
C THR A 108 -2.71 19.36 3.69
N GLY A 109 -3.69 18.72 4.37
CA GLY A 109 -4.02 19.05 5.75
C GLY A 109 -2.88 18.79 6.72
N ILE A 110 -2.18 17.66 6.61
CA ILE A 110 -1.07 17.35 7.51
C ILE A 110 0.10 18.31 7.30
N LEU A 111 0.34 18.75 6.06
CA LEU A 111 1.41 19.69 5.76
C LEU A 111 1.15 21.08 6.31
N ARG A 112 -0.13 21.45 6.47
CA ARG A 112 -0.53 22.74 7.04
C ARG A 112 -0.53 22.74 8.57
N LEU A 113 -0.88 21.61 9.18
CA LEU A 113 -1.10 21.52 10.62
C LEU A 113 0.14 21.14 11.41
N MET A 114 1.09 20.44 10.80
CA MET A 114 2.27 19.94 11.50
C MET A 114 3.52 20.72 11.11
N ASN A 115 4.35 21.01 12.12
CA ASN A 115 5.69 21.53 11.87
C ASN A 115 6.62 20.40 11.42
N ARG A 116 7.86 20.74 11.08
CA ARG A 116 8.84 19.78 10.58
C ARG A 116 9.07 18.62 11.56
N THR A 117 9.22 18.92 12.85
CA THR A 117 9.51 17.90 13.86
C THR A 117 8.35 16.93 14.02
N GLU A 118 7.12 17.44 14.05
CA GLU A 118 5.93 16.61 14.15
C GLU A 118 5.74 15.73 12.92
N LEU A 119 5.92 16.31 11.74
CA LEU A 119 5.80 15.58 10.48
C LEU A 119 6.86 14.49 10.37
N GLU A 120 8.09 14.78 10.77
CA GLU A 120 9.17 13.80 10.78
C GLU A 120 8.83 12.59 11.66
N GLY A 121 8.22 12.83 12.83
CA GLY A 121 7.79 11.76 13.72
C GLY A 121 6.71 10.88 13.09
N VAL A 122 5.72 11.48 12.45
CA VAL A 122 4.64 10.74 11.78
C VAL A 122 5.19 9.91 10.61
N LEU A 123 6.03 10.49 9.78
CA LEU A 123 6.60 9.82 8.63
C LEU A 123 7.56 8.70 9.05
N ALA A 124 8.30 8.90 10.13
CA ALA A 124 9.16 7.85 10.67
C ALA A 124 8.35 6.63 11.11
N HIS A 125 7.20 6.86 11.76
CA HIS A 125 6.29 5.80 12.18
C HIS A 125 5.74 5.02 10.97
N GLU A 126 5.31 5.74 9.94
CA GLU A 126 4.77 5.10 8.72
C GLU A 126 5.85 4.31 7.98
N LEU A 127 7.07 4.84 7.87
CA LEU A 127 8.16 4.13 7.22
C LEU A 127 8.60 2.89 7.99
N SER A 128 8.43 2.88 9.31
CA SER A 128 8.75 1.70 10.11
C SER A 128 7.89 0.49 9.74
N HIS A 129 6.67 0.71 9.29
CA HIS A 129 5.79 -0.36 8.82
C HIS A 129 6.28 -0.99 7.52
N ILE A 130 6.96 -0.23 6.67
CA ILE A 130 7.54 -0.74 5.42
C ILE A 130 8.75 -1.61 5.73
N GLY A 131 9.58 -1.21 6.70
CA GLY A 131 10.80 -1.92 7.07
C GLY A 131 10.56 -3.21 7.85
N ASN A 132 9.36 -3.41 8.34
CA ASN A 132 8.96 -4.59 9.05
C ASN A 132 7.99 -5.42 8.22
#